data_0ce07b95c3b110bc5b14a2793974127f
#
_entry.id   0ce07b95c3b110bc5b14a2793974127f
#
_cell.length_a   1.000
_cell.length_b   1.000
_cell.length_c   1.000
_cell.angle_alpha   90.00
_cell.angle_beta   90.00
_cell.angle_gamma   90.00
#
_symmetry.space_group_name_H-M   'P 1'
#
loop_
_entity.id
_entity.type
_entity.pdbx_description
1 polymer ?
#
loop_
_entity_poly.entity_id
_entity_poly.type
_entity_poly.pdbx_seq_one_letter_code
_entity_poly.pdbx_strand_id
1 'polypeptide(L)'
;LNSLSSQKAPHSREKLYLSDLYQKTTDAFVFIDEAGKIVDTNDSFLTLSENANVDEVVGKSFSDFLRNTTTDLKILTDNSKKLGKIRNYATDFVTTFGSKIPVTISSTWVSNENDDFYGFILRDSSNIEFEKQNDNEQHSWEATTKLVGSAPLKELVAQTGDIAERICLQTALNLTNNNKVAAADLLSLSRQSLYVKLRKHNLLDNKD
;
A
#
# COMPACT_ATOMS: atom_id res chain seq x y z
N LEU A 1 22.21 -9.89 54.70
CA LEU A 1 22.95 -10.23 53.49
C LEU A 1 22.01 -10.00 52.29
N ASN A 2 22.30 -8.91 51.58
CA ASN A 2 21.47 -8.34 50.55
C ASN A 2 21.47 -9.20 49.30
N SER A 3 20.31 -9.64 48.86
CA SER A 3 20.07 -10.10 47.47
C SER A 3 19.73 -8.88 46.61
N LEU A 4 20.69 -8.38 45.90
CA LEU A 4 20.52 -7.41 44.80
C LEU A 4 19.82 -8.12 43.64
N SER A 5 18.48 -8.05 43.62
CA SER A 5 17.72 -8.37 42.43
C SER A 5 17.97 -7.28 41.40
N SER A 6 18.72 -7.64 40.34
CA SER A 6 18.96 -6.83 39.16
C SER A 6 17.62 -6.51 38.46
N GLN A 7 17.01 -5.39 38.79
CA GLN A 7 15.93 -4.81 37.97
C GLN A 7 16.56 -4.21 36.72
N LYS A 8 16.56 -4.97 35.61
CA LYS A 8 16.80 -4.42 34.29
C LYS A 8 15.77 -3.32 34.03
N ALA A 9 16.23 -2.12 33.72
CA ALA A 9 15.41 -0.96 33.46
C ALA A 9 14.28 -1.26 32.46
N PRO A 10 13.04 -0.80 32.65
CA PRO A 10 11.87 -1.13 31.81
C PRO A 10 12.10 -0.84 30.33
N HIS A 11 12.80 0.23 29.97
CA HIS A 11 13.13 0.62 28.59
C HIS A 11 13.99 -0.39 27.82
N SER A 12 14.78 -1.24 28.48
CA SER A 12 15.58 -2.24 27.80
C SER A 12 14.77 -3.46 27.33
N ARG A 13 13.69 -3.79 28.06
CA ARG A 13 12.78 -4.89 27.70
C ARG A 13 11.86 -4.49 26.54
N GLU A 14 11.33 -3.27 26.57
CA GLU A 14 10.48 -2.73 25.49
C GLU A 14 11.24 -2.70 24.15
N LYS A 15 12.49 -2.25 24.15
CA LYS A 15 13.35 -2.27 22.94
C LYS A 15 13.55 -3.68 22.41
N LEU A 16 13.77 -4.67 23.32
CA LEU A 16 13.94 -6.06 22.91
C LEU A 16 12.67 -6.64 22.30
N TYR A 17 11.50 -6.39 22.92
CA TYR A 17 10.23 -6.88 22.39
C TYR A 17 9.87 -6.24 21.05
N LEU A 18 10.13 -4.96 20.88
CA LEU A 18 9.92 -4.25 19.59
C LEU A 18 10.85 -4.79 18.50
N SER A 19 12.12 -5.02 18.84
CA SER A 19 13.09 -5.61 17.90
C SER A 19 12.69 -7.02 17.49
N ASP A 20 12.31 -7.87 18.46
CA ASP A 20 11.86 -9.24 18.18
C ASP A 20 10.57 -9.25 17.35
N LEU A 21 9.62 -8.38 17.66
CA LEU A 21 8.38 -8.24 16.90
C LEU A 21 8.67 -7.80 15.47
N TYR A 22 9.52 -6.79 15.30
CA TYR A 22 9.94 -6.28 13.99
C TYR A 22 10.58 -7.36 13.13
N GLN A 23 11.49 -8.17 13.69
CA GLN A 23 12.18 -9.21 12.94
C GLN A 23 11.30 -10.44 12.66
N LYS A 24 10.41 -10.82 13.59
CA LYS A 24 9.63 -12.08 13.52
C LYS A 24 8.23 -11.93 12.94
N THR A 25 7.80 -10.71 12.63
CA THR A 25 6.48 -10.50 11.99
C THR A 25 6.49 -11.06 10.57
N THR A 26 5.32 -11.51 10.12
CA THR A 26 5.10 -11.93 8.72
C THR A 26 4.98 -10.76 7.75
N ASP A 27 4.68 -9.56 8.24
CA ASP A 27 4.64 -8.36 7.43
C ASP A 27 6.07 -7.93 7.06
N ALA A 28 6.30 -7.58 5.81
CA ALA A 28 7.57 -7.05 5.35
C ALA A 28 7.69 -5.56 5.73
N PHE A 29 8.73 -5.21 6.48
CA PHE A 29 9.04 -3.83 6.85
C PHE A 29 10.26 -3.34 6.09
N VAL A 30 10.20 -2.12 5.61
CA VAL A 30 11.33 -1.41 5.02
C VAL A 30 11.30 0.06 5.43
N PHE A 31 12.46 0.58 5.78
CA PHE A 31 12.68 1.99 6.06
C PHE A 31 13.53 2.60 4.96
N ILE A 32 13.15 3.80 4.51
CA ILE A 32 13.90 4.55 3.51
C ILE A 32 14.19 5.96 4.00
N ASP A 33 15.28 6.52 3.51
CA ASP A 33 15.62 7.93 3.70
C ASP A 33 14.79 8.86 2.78
N GLU A 34 14.99 10.18 2.89
CA GLU A 34 14.32 11.15 2.03
C GLU A 34 14.69 11.04 0.55
N ALA A 35 15.83 10.43 0.22
CA ALA A 35 16.25 10.15 -1.15
C ALA A 35 15.61 8.87 -1.72
N GLY A 36 14.81 8.14 -0.93
CA GLY A 36 14.17 6.90 -1.32
C GLY A 36 15.06 5.67 -1.24
N LYS A 37 16.21 5.77 -0.58
CA LYS A 37 17.14 4.65 -0.39
C LYS A 37 16.78 3.86 0.86
N ILE A 38 16.86 2.54 0.75
CA ILE A 38 16.61 1.61 1.86
C ILE A 38 17.72 1.79 2.91
N VAL A 39 17.32 2.07 4.14
CA VAL A 39 18.23 2.21 5.30
C VAL A 39 18.17 1.01 6.24
N ASP A 40 17.00 0.36 6.34
CA ASP A 40 16.83 -0.85 7.15
C ASP A 40 15.62 -1.67 6.69
N THR A 41 15.62 -2.98 7.03
CA THR A 41 14.55 -3.90 6.68
C THR A 41 14.55 -5.13 7.60
N ASN A 42 13.41 -5.82 7.70
CA ASN A 42 13.30 -7.06 8.45
C ASN A 42 13.45 -8.31 7.55
N ASP A 43 13.51 -9.50 8.20
CA ASP A 43 13.66 -10.79 7.51
C ASP A 43 12.52 -11.06 6.51
N SER A 44 11.29 -10.61 6.80
CA SER A 44 10.16 -10.79 5.90
C SER A 44 10.27 -9.97 4.61
N PHE A 45 10.90 -8.80 4.65
CA PHE A 45 11.20 -8.05 3.43
C PHE A 45 12.29 -8.74 2.60
N LEU A 46 13.32 -9.29 3.23
CA LEU A 46 14.35 -10.06 2.53
C LEU A 46 13.73 -11.27 1.81
N THR A 47 12.85 -11.99 2.50
CA THR A 47 12.10 -13.10 1.91
C THR A 47 11.24 -12.66 0.73
N LEU A 48 10.46 -11.58 0.89
CA LEU A 48 9.59 -11.04 -0.16
C LEU A 48 10.38 -10.56 -1.39
N SER A 49 11.55 -9.94 -1.16
CA SER A 49 12.41 -9.39 -2.22
C SER A 49 13.36 -10.43 -2.83
N GLU A 50 13.35 -11.66 -2.31
CA GLU A 50 14.23 -12.75 -2.72
C GLU A 50 15.72 -12.41 -2.55
N ASN A 51 16.07 -11.72 -1.44
CA ASN A 51 17.45 -11.41 -1.07
C ASN A 51 17.86 -12.24 0.17
N ALA A 52 19.13 -12.62 0.23
CA ALA A 52 19.63 -13.44 1.33
C ALA A 52 20.05 -12.61 2.56
N ASN A 53 20.50 -11.37 2.35
CA ASN A 53 21.07 -10.54 3.39
C ASN A 53 20.63 -9.08 3.26
N VAL A 54 20.58 -8.38 4.39
CA VAL A 54 20.22 -6.95 4.46
C VAL A 54 21.20 -6.07 3.65
N ASP A 55 22.47 -6.42 3.61
CA ASP A 55 23.51 -5.70 2.86
C ASP A 55 23.25 -5.71 1.34
N GLU A 56 22.46 -6.65 0.85
CA GLU A 56 22.10 -6.73 -0.57
C GLU A 56 21.02 -5.70 -0.95
N VAL A 57 20.28 -5.16 -0.01
CA VAL A 57 19.17 -4.24 -0.24
C VAL A 57 19.41 -2.85 0.31
N VAL A 58 20.15 -2.69 1.40
CA VAL A 58 20.49 -1.39 1.98
C VAL A 58 21.26 -0.54 0.97
N GLY A 59 20.86 0.74 0.85
CA GLY A 59 21.42 1.69 -0.11
C GLY A 59 20.83 1.61 -1.52
N LYS A 60 20.09 0.55 -1.88
CA LYS A 60 19.31 0.50 -3.13
C LYS A 60 18.09 1.42 -3.05
N SER A 61 17.59 1.84 -4.20
CA SER A 61 16.34 2.60 -4.25
C SER A 61 15.15 1.67 -4.01
N PHE A 62 14.25 2.04 -3.10
CA PHE A 62 13.02 1.29 -2.88
C PHE A 62 12.12 1.28 -4.12
N SER A 63 12.23 2.30 -4.97
CA SER A 63 11.51 2.35 -6.24
C SER A 63 11.81 1.17 -7.17
N ASP A 64 13.00 0.57 -7.06
CA ASP A 64 13.40 -0.56 -7.92
C ASP A 64 12.56 -1.82 -7.65
N PHE A 65 11.94 -1.88 -6.47
CA PHE A 65 11.04 -2.95 -6.06
C PHE A 65 9.55 -2.64 -6.33
N LEU A 66 9.23 -1.52 -6.97
CA LEU A 66 7.86 -1.11 -7.27
C LEU A 66 7.57 -1.19 -8.78
N ARG A 67 6.35 -1.61 -9.13
CA ARG A 67 5.94 -1.74 -10.53
C ARG A 67 6.11 -0.43 -11.31
N ASN A 68 5.59 0.68 -10.76
CA ASN A 68 5.71 2.01 -11.36
C ASN A 68 6.75 2.80 -10.57
N THR A 69 8.02 2.47 -10.78
CA THR A 69 9.17 2.90 -9.99
C THR A 69 9.07 4.32 -9.43
N THR A 70 8.84 5.31 -10.30
CA THR A 70 8.83 6.73 -9.90
C THR A 70 7.48 7.18 -9.35
N THR A 71 6.38 6.68 -9.93
CA THR A 71 5.02 7.13 -9.58
C THR A 71 4.57 6.58 -8.23
N ASP A 72 4.75 5.28 -8.00
CA ASP A 72 4.32 4.62 -6.77
C ASP A 72 5.07 5.18 -5.56
N LEU A 73 6.41 5.28 -5.65
CA LEU A 73 7.22 5.85 -4.58
C LEU A 73 6.81 7.29 -4.26
N LYS A 74 6.63 8.12 -5.28
CA LYS A 74 6.22 9.51 -5.10
C LYS A 74 4.85 9.63 -4.44
N ILE A 75 3.86 8.82 -4.84
CA ILE A 75 2.54 8.79 -4.21
C ILE A 75 2.67 8.42 -2.73
N LEU A 76 3.43 7.38 -2.43
CA LEU A 76 3.61 6.88 -1.07
C LEU A 76 4.30 7.92 -0.18
N THR A 77 5.38 8.55 -0.63
CA THR A 77 6.15 9.53 0.15
C THR A 77 5.40 10.86 0.29
N ASP A 78 4.89 11.44 -0.81
CA ASP A 78 4.19 12.74 -0.78
C ASP A 78 2.93 12.68 0.11
N ASN A 79 2.15 11.60 -0.01
CA ASN A 79 0.95 11.46 0.80
C ASN A 79 1.26 11.12 2.26
N SER A 80 2.31 10.33 2.54
CA SER A 80 2.75 10.09 3.92
C SER A 80 3.23 11.37 4.60
N LYS A 81 3.93 12.23 3.88
CA LYS A 81 4.38 13.54 4.39
C LYS A 81 3.23 14.49 4.64
N LYS A 82 2.20 14.50 3.77
CA LYS A 82 1.02 15.39 3.89
C LYS A 82 0.00 14.90 4.90
N LEU A 83 -0.29 13.60 4.92
CA LEU A 83 -1.37 12.99 5.70
C LEU A 83 -0.87 12.26 6.96
N GLY A 84 0.46 12.18 7.15
CA GLY A 84 1.12 11.44 8.21
C GLY A 84 1.22 9.93 7.94
N LYS A 85 0.28 9.36 7.20
CA LYS A 85 0.25 7.92 6.86
C LYS A 85 -0.65 7.61 5.68
N ILE A 86 -0.33 6.52 4.97
CA ILE A 86 -1.18 5.88 3.96
C ILE A 86 -1.53 4.47 4.43
N ARG A 87 -2.70 3.97 4.06
CA ARG A 87 -3.13 2.61 4.30
C ARG A 87 -3.57 1.94 3.01
N ASN A 88 -3.23 0.66 2.86
CA ASN A 88 -3.78 -0.22 1.82
C ASN A 88 -3.56 0.29 0.37
N TYR A 89 -2.38 0.85 0.07
CA TYR A 89 -1.99 1.15 -1.30
C TYR A 89 -1.66 -0.15 -2.02
N ALA A 90 -2.46 -0.54 -3.01
CA ALA A 90 -2.26 -1.75 -3.77
C ALA A 90 -1.34 -1.49 -4.97
N THR A 91 -0.31 -2.31 -5.14
CA THR A 91 0.61 -2.30 -6.29
C THR A 91 1.24 -3.68 -6.44
N ASP A 92 2.02 -3.87 -7.53
CA ASP A 92 2.88 -5.05 -7.66
C ASP A 92 4.28 -4.73 -7.13
N PHE A 93 4.76 -5.59 -6.25
CA PHE A 93 6.16 -5.63 -5.82
C PHE A 93 6.98 -6.43 -6.83
N VAL A 94 8.13 -5.92 -7.20
CA VAL A 94 9.04 -6.58 -8.15
C VAL A 94 10.22 -7.13 -7.38
N THR A 95 10.41 -8.44 -7.39
CA THR A 95 11.53 -9.09 -6.68
C THR A 95 12.84 -8.83 -7.40
N THR A 96 13.95 -9.15 -6.76
CA THR A 96 15.30 -9.04 -7.35
C THR A 96 15.44 -9.85 -8.64
N PHE A 97 14.72 -10.96 -8.78
CA PHE A 97 14.71 -11.78 -9.99
C PHE A 97 13.61 -11.42 -10.99
N GLY A 98 12.88 -10.33 -10.74
CA GLY A 98 11.86 -9.80 -11.66
C GLY A 98 10.49 -10.45 -11.53
N SER A 99 10.26 -11.31 -10.55
CA SER A 99 8.93 -11.82 -10.22
C SER A 99 8.03 -10.67 -9.74
N LYS A 100 6.74 -10.74 -10.05
CA LYS A 100 5.76 -9.74 -9.61
C LYS A 100 4.84 -10.36 -8.59
N ILE A 101 4.76 -9.74 -7.43
CA ILE A 101 3.92 -10.16 -6.30
C ILE A 101 2.95 -9.02 -6.00
N PRO A 102 1.62 -9.25 -6.07
CA PRO A 102 0.66 -8.24 -5.67
C PRO A 102 0.79 -7.99 -4.17
N VAL A 103 0.98 -6.72 -3.80
CA VAL A 103 1.15 -6.31 -2.40
C VAL A 103 0.24 -5.15 -2.04
N THR A 104 -0.10 -5.08 -0.77
CA THR A 104 -0.71 -3.91 -0.16
C THR A 104 0.31 -3.21 0.72
N ILE A 105 0.55 -1.92 0.46
CA ILE A 105 1.53 -1.10 1.17
C ILE A 105 0.83 -0.11 2.09
N SER A 106 1.25 -0.09 3.35
CA SER A 106 0.95 0.99 4.28
C SER A 106 2.23 1.77 4.55
N SER A 107 2.16 3.09 4.60
CA SER A 107 3.33 3.93 4.82
C SER A 107 3.09 5.00 5.88
N THR A 108 4.17 5.37 6.55
CA THR A 108 4.21 6.41 7.57
C THR A 108 5.48 7.25 7.38
N TRP A 109 5.35 8.56 7.54
CA TRP A 109 6.49 9.46 7.64
C TRP A 109 6.79 9.75 9.10
N VAL A 110 8.06 9.65 9.47
CA VAL A 110 8.55 9.93 10.81
C VAL A 110 9.63 11.00 10.70
N SER A 111 9.40 12.12 11.40
CA SER A 111 10.36 13.19 11.53
C SER A 111 10.87 13.22 12.96
N ASN A 112 12.16 13.10 13.15
CA ASN A 112 12.85 13.22 14.42
C ASN A 112 13.89 14.34 14.32
N GLU A 113 14.40 14.80 15.48
CA GLU A 113 15.41 15.87 15.55
C GLU A 113 16.70 15.57 14.75
N ASN A 114 16.98 14.29 14.47
CA ASN A 114 18.23 13.86 13.85
C ASN A 114 18.05 13.27 12.44
N ASP A 115 16.91 12.64 12.15
CA ASP A 115 16.70 11.94 10.88
C ASP A 115 15.22 11.89 10.50
N ASP A 116 14.92 12.26 9.26
CA ASP A 116 13.62 12.04 8.63
C ASP A 116 13.64 10.76 7.82
N PHE A 117 12.64 9.90 8.02
CA PHE A 117 12.54 8.65 7.27
C PHE A 117 11.08 8.24 7.01
N TYR A 118 10.91 7.37 6.04
CA TYR A 118 9.63 6.73 5.77
C TYR A 118 9.69 5.26 6.17
N GLY A 119 8.66 4.80 6.89
CA GLY A 119 8.44 3.39 7.18
C GLY A 119 7.32 2.82 6.31
N PHE A 120 7.57 1.67 5.69
CA PHE A 120 6.59 0.94 4.89
C PHE A 120 6.36 -0.44 5.47
N ILE A 121 5.11 -0.86 5.40
CA ILE A 121 4.67 -2.21 5.71
C ILE A 121 4.06 -2.78 4.44
N LEU A 122 4.63 -3.87 3.94
CA LEU A 122 4.15 -4.57 2.75
C LEU A 122 3.53 -5.90 3.17
N ARG A 123 2.35 -6.18 2.64
CA ARG A 123 1.65 -7.45 2.80
C ARG A 123 1.46 -8.08 1.45
N ASP A 124 1.88 -9.34 1.33
CA ASP A 124 1.58 -10.15 0.16
C ASP A 124 0.07 -10.36 0.05
N SER A 125 -0.48 -9.95 -1.09
CA SER A 125 -1.92 -10.06 -1.38
C SER A 125 -2.23 -11.24 -2.30
N SER A 126 -1.27 -12.09 -2.65
CA SER A 126 -1.44 -13.23 -3.55
C SER A 126 -2.47 -14.24 -3.03
N ASN A 127 -2.58 -14.36 -1.71
CA ASN A 127 -3.44 -15.32 -1.01
C ASN A 127 -4.58 -14.65 -0.23
N ILE A 128 -4.87 -13.39 -0.50
CA ILE A 128 -6.06 -12.79 0.11
C ILE A 128 -7.29 -13.42 -0.56
N GLU A 129 -7.73 -14.55 -0.06
CA GLU A 129 -9.15 -14.80 0.10
C GLU A 129 -9.68 -13.57 0.82
N PHE A 130 -10.54 -12.81 0.15
CA PHE A 130 -11.10 -11.55 0.61
C PHE A 130 -11.63 -11.69 2.04
N GLU A 131 -10.75 -11.57 3.04
CA GLU A 131 -11.15 -11.34 4.41
C GLU A 131 -11.75 -9.94 4.47
N LYS A 132 -13.05 -9.98 4.55
CA LYS A 132 -14.01 -8.92 4.76
C LYS A 132 -13.52 -7.89 5.76
N GLN A 133 -13.00 -6.77 5.28
CA GLN A 133 -12.87 -5.55 6.09
C GLN A 133 -13.19 -4.33 5.23
N ASN A 134 -14.50 -4.12 5.02
CA ASN A 134 -15.11 -2.78 4.95
C ASN A 134 -16.62 -2.95 4.85
N ASP A 135 -17.35 -2.54 5.86
CA ASP A 135 -18.81 -2.64 5.98
C ASP A 135 -19.61 -1.97 4.83
N ASN A 136 -18.94 -1.12 4.02
CA ASN A 136 -19.60 -0.47 2.87
C ASN A 136 -19.43 -1.23 1.54
N GLU A 137 -18.41 -2.07 1.37
CA GLU A 137 -18.24 -2.89 0.15
C GLU A 137 -19.03 -4.20 0.23
N GLN A 138 -19.26 -4.70 1.43
CA GLN A 138 -20.08 -5.89 1.69
C GLN A 138 -21.51 -5.73 1.15
N HIS A 139 -22.10 -4.54 1.23
CA HIS A 139 -23.43 -4.27 0.68
C HIS A 139 -23.48 -4.34 -0.85
N SER A 140 -22.39 -4.02 -1.54
CA SER A 140 -22.33 -4.06 -3.01
C SER A 140 -22.24 -5.48 -3.54
N TRP A 141 -21.42 -6.35 -2.93
CA TRP A 141 -21.28 -7.75 -3.34
C TRP A 141 -22.49 -8.60 -2.96
N GLU A 142 -23.01 -8.43 -1.74
CA GLU A 142 -24.22 -9.10 -1.28
C GLU A 142 -25.46 -8.67 -2.07
N ALA A 143 -25.54 -7.40 -2.49
CA ALA A 143 -26.58 -6.95 -3.39
C ALA A 143 -26.51 -7.66 -4.75
N THR A 144 -25.30 -7.84 -5.30
CA THR A 144 -25.10 -8.55 -6.58
C THR A 144 -25.45 -10.04 -6.47
N THR A 145 -25.05 -10.70 -5.37
CA THR A 145 -25.38 -12.12 -5.16
C THR A 145 -26.88 -12.37 -4.98
N LYS A 146 -27.61 -11.44 -4.38
CA LYS A 146 -29.08 -11.48 -4.25
C LYS A 146 -29.82 -11.33 -5.59
N LEU A 147 -29.15 -10.75 -6.58
CA LEU A 147 -29.71 -10.58 -7.93
C LEU A 147 -29.48 -11.78 -8.84
N VAL A 148 -28.70 -12.78 -8.41
CA VAL A 148 -28.53 -14.04 -9.15
C VAL A 148 -29.87 -14.78 -9.18
N GLY A 149 -30.39 -14.99 -10.39
CA GLY A 149 -31.71 -15.56 -10.63
C GLY A 149 -32.81 -14.54 -10.90
N SER A 150 -32.60 -13.22 -10.68
CA SER A 150 -33.57 -12.17 -10.94
C SER A 150 -33.21 -11.29 -12.18
N ALA A 151 -31.97 -11.37 -12.68
CA ALA A 151 -31.51 -10.66 -13.87
C ALA A 151 -30.59 -11.54 -14.73
N PRO A 152 -30.52 -11.31 -16.04
CA PRO A 152 -29.56 -11.99 -16.93
C PRO A 152 -28.11 -11.70 -16.52
N LEU A 153 -27.23 -12.71 -16.65
CA LEU A 153 -25.81 -12.58 -16.28
C LEU A 153 -25.14 -11.36 -16.91
N LYS A 154 -25.47 -11.04 -18.16
CA LYS A 154 -24.91 -9.88 -18.88
C LYS A 154 -25.21 -8.56 -18.16
N GLU A 155 -26.39 -8.43 -17.60
CA GLU A 155 -26.82 -7.24 -16.87
C GLU A 155 -26.14 -7.15 -15.50
N LEU A 156 -26.04 -8.28 -14.79
CA LEU A 156 -25.31 -8.36 -13.51
C LEU A 156 -23.85 -7.98 -13.67
N VAL A 157 -23.17 -8.52 -14.69
CA VAL A 157 -21.77 -8.19 -14.97
C VAL A 157 -21.59 -6.71 -15.33
N ALA A 158 -22.52 -6.14 -16.10
CA ALA A 158 -22.46 -4.72 -16.48
C ALA A 158 -22.62 -3.81 -15.24
N GLN A 159 -23.60 -4.08 -14.37
CA GLN A 159 -23.84 -3.31 -13.15
C GLN A 159 -22.65 -3.42 -12.17
N THR A 160 -22.13 -4.63 -11.96
CA THR A 160 -20.97 -4.83 -11.09
C THR A 160 -19.73 -4.15 -11.66
N GLY A 161 -19.53 -4.18 -12.97
CA GLY A 161 -18.46 -3.49 -13.66
C GLY A 161 -18.52 -1.97 -13.49
N ASP A 162 -19.71 -1.37 -13.59
CA ASP A 162 -19.92 0.06 -13.40
C ASP A 162 -19.63 0.51 -11.95
N ILE A 163 -20.03 -0.29 -10.97
CA ILE A 163 -19.72 -0.03 -9.55
C ILE A 163 -18.21 -0.11 -9.32
N ALA A 164 -17.55 -1.17 -9.77
CA ALA A 164 -16.12 -1.35 -9.64
C ALA A 164 -15.34 -0.22 -10.34
N GLU A 165 -15.74 0.16 -11.56
CA GLU A 165 -15.13 1.27 -12.30
C GLU A 165 -15.23 2.58 -11.52
N ARG A 166 -16.39 2.90 -10.95
CA ARG A 166 -16.61 4.10 -10.14
C ARG A 166 -15.70 4.11 -8.90
N ILE A 167 -15.62 3.00 -8.16
CA ILE A 167 -14.76 2.86 -6.98
C ILE A 167 -13.29 3.10 -7.36
N CYS A 168 -12.79 2.46 -8.42
CA CYS A 168 -11.43 2.63 -8.89
C CYS A 168 -11.12 4.10 -9.25
N LEU A 169 -12.03 4.76 -9.98
CA LEU A 169 -11.86 6.16 -10.36
C LEU A 169 -11.80 7.08 -9.14
N GLN A 170 -12.71 6.90 -8.20
CA GLN A 170 -12.80 7.72 -6.99
C GLN A 170 -11.59 7.52 -6.09
N THR A 171 -11.14 6.27 -5.95
CA THR A 171 -9.92 5.92 -5.18
C THR A 171 -8.68 6.55 -5.82
N ALA A 172 -8.53 6.47 -7.14
CA ALA A 172 -7.40 7.07 -7.84
C ALA A 172 -7.37 8.61 -7.70
N LEU A 173 -8.53 9.28 -7.78
CA LEU A 173 -8.63 10.71 -7.54
C LEU A 173 -8.25 11.09 -6.11
N ASN A 174 -8.73 10.33 -5.12
CA ASN A 174 -8.40 10.54 -3.71
C ASN A 174 -6.89 10.38 -3.45
N LEU A 175 -6.29 9.30 -3.95
CA LEU A 175 -4.86 9.02 -3.79
C LEU A 175 -3.96 10.09 -4.43
N THR A 176 -4.42 10.67 -5.54
CA THR A 176 -3.67 11.68 -6.28
C THR A 176 -4.05 13.13 -5.94
N ASN A 177 -4.82 13.34 -4.86
CA ASN A 177 -5.34 14.65 -4.47
C ASN A 177 -6.04 15.39 -5.63
N ASN A 178 -6.90 14.68 -6.37
CA ASN A 178 -7.65 15.15 -7.53
C ASN A 178 -6.76 15.54 -8.74
N ASN A 179 -5.50 15.09 -8.79
CA ASN A 179 -4.64 15.26 -9.95
C ASN A 179 -5.02 14.26 -11.04
N LYS A 180 -5.83 14.71 -12.01
CA LYS A 180 -6.40 13.88 -13.08
C LYS A 180 -5.33 13.22 -13.97
N VAL A 181 -4.15 13.86 -14.12
CA VAL A 181 -3.04 13.28 -14.89
C VAL A 181 -2.45 12.09 -14.15
N ALA A 182 -2.10 12.27 -12.86
CA ALA A 182 -1.57 11.19 -12.05
C ALA A 182 -2.60 10.06 -11.83
N ALA A 183 -3.90 10.39 -11.73
CA ALA A 183 -4.96 9.39 -11.65
C ALA A 183 -5.09 8.55 -12.93
N ALA A 184 -4.94 9.17 -14.10
CA ALA A 184 -4.92 8.45 -15.37
C ALA A 184 -3.74 7.49 -15.45
N ASP A 185 -2.54 7.95 -15.08
CA ASP A 185 -1.32 7.15 -15.05
C ASP A 185 -1.47 5.98 -14.05
N LEU A 186 -2.01 6.24 -12.85
CA LEU A 186 -2.25 5.22 -11.83
C LEU A 186 -3.17 4.10 -12.32
N LEU A 187 -4.22 4.46 -13.09
CA LEU A 187 -5.18 3.51 -13.65
C LEU A 187 -4.75 2.96 -15.02
N SER A 188 -3.56 3.30 -15.51
CA SER A 188 -3.08 2.93 -16.85
C SER A 188 -4.05 3.35 -17.97
N LEU A 189 -4.70 4.49 -17.81
CA LEU A 189 -5.64 5.07 -18.76
C LEU A 189 -5.02 6.26 -19.49
N SER A 190 -5.47 6.50 -20.74
CA SER A 190 -5.23 7.79 -21.38
C SER A 190 -6.02 8.88 -20.65
N ARG A 191 -5.53 10.13 -20.68
CA ARG A 191 -6.24 11.28 -20.09
C ARG A 191 -7.66 11.40 -20.65
N GLN A 192 -7.84 11.23 -21.94
CA GLN A 192 -9.18 11.27 -22.58
C GLN A 192 -10.08 10.17 -22.04
N SER A 193 -9.58 8.95 -21.91
CA SER A 193 -10.34 7.81 -21.37
C SER A 193 -10.75 8.07 -19.92
N LEU A 194 -9.85 8.64 -19.11
CA LEU A 194 -10.18 9.01 -17.74
C LEU A 194 -11.33 10.05 -17.71
N TYR A 195 -11.25 11.13 -18.50
CA TYR A 195 -12.31 12.16 -18.52
C TYR A 195 -13.67 11.61 -18.97
N VAL A 196 -13.69 10.72 -19.98
CA VAL A 196 -14.92 10.05 -20.42
C VAL A 196 -15.54 9.25 -19.28
N LYS A 197 -14.71 8.48 -18.55
CA LYS A 197 -15.17 7.66 -17.42
C LYS A 197 -15.61 8.50 -16.22
N LEU A 198 -14.88 9.55 -15.88
CA LEU A 198 -15.28 10.49 -14.82
C LEU A 198 -16.62 11.15 -15.11
N ARG A 199 -16.86 11.53 -16.37
CA ARG A 199 -18.13 12.10 -16.80
C ARG A 199 -19.27 11.09 -16.73
N LYS A 200 -19.03 9.84 -17.17
CA LYS A 200 -20.00 8.73 -17.08
C LYS A 200 -20.46 8.50 -15.63
N HIS A 201 -19.56 8.60 -14.67
CA HIS A 201 -19.83 8.34 -13.26
C HIS A 201 -20.16 9.60 -12.43
N ASN A 202 -20.33 10.76 -13.06
CA ASN A 202 -20.59 12.06 -12.39
C ASN A 202 -19.54 12.42 -11.32
N LEU A 203 -18.27 12.13 -11.60
CA LEU A 203 -17.14 12.40 -10.72
C LEU A 203 -16.33 13.63 -11.16
N LEU A 204 -16.82 14.42 -12.12
CA LEU A 204 -16.25 15.71 -12.48
C LEU A 204 -16.90 16.80 -11.61
N ASP A 205 -16.08 17.59 -10.93
CA ASP A 205 -16.55 18.80 -10.27
C ASP A 205 -17.03 19.82 -11.33
N ASN A 206 -18.18 20.44 -11.07
CA ASN A 206 -18.80 21.46 -11.98
C ASN A 206 -17.97 22.76 -12.10
N LYS A 207 -16.66 22.72 -11.89
CA LYS A 207 -15.76 23.89 -11.90
C LYS A 207 -14.63 23.81 -12.92
N ASP A 208 -14.66 22.83 -13.84
CA ASP A 208 -13.71 22.74 -14.97
C ASP A 208 -14.42 22.92 -16.32
#